data_bdf2b5f1ddc271b7cf277d4c2031ecda
#
_entry.id   bdf2b5f1ddc271b7cf277d4c2031ecda
#
_cell.length_a   1.000
_cell.length_b   1.000
_cell.length_c   1.000
_cell.angle_alpha   90.00
_cell.angle_beta   90.00
_cell.angle_gamma   90.00
#
_symmetry.space_group_name_H-M   'P 1'
#
loop_
_entity.id
_entity.type
_entity.pdbx_description
1 polymer ?
#
loop_
_entity_poly.entity_id
_entity_poly.type
_entity_poly.pdbx_seq_one_letter_code
_entity_poly.pdbx_strand_id
1 'polypeptide(L)'
;MLITLQSISFSQRKNEEFKYFIKRSPGQIIIDGKEDVNWSTAQTATDFTMVLPMDTSKAKVRTEVKMFYDTAGLYLIAINYIDHGQKFMVESLKRDFSFGKNDNFLLFMDPFNDQTNGFTFGSNAAGAQWDGLLYEGGKADLNWDNKWNSAVKYYEDKWIWEAYIPFKTIRYKNGITIWGIQFSRLDISKAEKSSWAPVPRQFPTASLAYTGILVWDQPPPDAGQNISLIPYVLTGLSKNYTANTATKFRNDVGLDAKVAVTSSLNLDLSIHPDFSQVEVDRQVTNLDRFELFFPERRQFFIENGDQFNNFGYSTIRPFFSRRIGLNAPIQYGARLSGKLNKNWRMGFMNMQTERVINTKTPIQNYTAFAIQRKVFARSNIGLLFVNRDQLLGKDEKDPSYSANPFNRNIGLEYNLASSNNLWTGKYMVLKSFSKNTSGDDFTHAGNIQYSSKKWLIGYQQESVGKQYTAEVGYVPRKDYFKISPSISRIFFSKNPKITSHTIKVMNFDYFTRKLKLTDNTTYLAYTLTLRNQATYTAWVAHDYIKLLQPFDPTNYTKDTLARGTQHRWNSVGFELASKPQQLLTYLISGRFGGYYFKDRKSTRLNSSHEWISRMPSSA
;
A
#
# COMPACT_ATOMS: atom_id res chain seq x y z
N MET A 1 -2.60 -20.77 -41.70
CA MET A 1 -1.46 -20.59 -40.79
C MET A 1 -1.90 -21.00 -39.40
N LEU A 2 -1.71 -22.28 -39.05
CA LEU A 2 -2.07 -22.82 -37.72
C LEU A 2 -1.05 -22.34 -36.71
N ILE A 3 -1.48 -21.51 -35.80
CA ILE A 3 -0.68 -21.16 -34.60
C ILE A 3 -0.88 -22.31 -33.63
N THR A 4 0.11 -23.17 -33.53
CA THR A 4 0.24 -24.18 -32.46
C THR A 4 0.35 -23.48 -31.14
N LEU A 5 -0.69 -23.54 -30.33
CA LEU A 5 -0.65 -23.20 -28.89
C LEU A 5 0.30 -24.21 -28.21
N GLN A 6 1.55 -23.82 -28.05
CA GLN A 6 2.46 -24.54 -27.14
C GLN A 6 1.85 -24.53 -25.74
N SER A 7 1.77 -25.73 -25.17
CA SER A 7 1.40 -25.99 -23.80
C SER A 7 2.10 -25.02 -22.85
N ILE A 8 1.33 -24.15 -22.18
CA ILE A 8 1.82 -23.26 -21.13
C ILE A 8 2.23 -24.16 -19.97
N SER A 9 3.53 -24.38 -19.83
CA SER A 9 4.14 -24.98 -18.67
C SER A 9 3.69 -24.17 -17.45
N PHE A 10 2.98 -24.82 -16.53
CA PHE A 10 2.69 -24.23 -15.21
C PHE A 10 4.05 -23.91 -14.58
N SER A 11 4.34 -22.64 -14.41
CA SER A 11 5.59 -22.19 -13.79
C SER A 11 5.64 -22.72 -12.37
N GLN A 12 6.58 -23.63 -12.12
CA GLN A 12 6.92 -24.15 -10.81
C GLN A 12 7.25 -22.99 -9.84
N ARG A 13 6.80 -23.04 -8.59
CA ARG A 13 7.18 -22.07 -7.54
C ARG A 13 8.70 -22.07 -7.38
N LYS A 14 9.27 -20.93 -7.05
CA LYS A 14 10.73 -20.78 -6.95
C LYS A 14 11.35 -21.55 -5.77
N ASN A 15 10.59 -21.71 -4.67
CA ASN A 15 11.07 -22.30 -3.41
C ASN A 15 10.20 -23.49 -2.98
N GLU A 16 9.85 -24.37 -3.91
CA GLU A 16 9.03 -25.57 -3.63
C GLU A 16 9.74 -26.59 -2.73
N GLU A 17 11.07 -26.55 -2.67
CA GLU A 17 11.88 -27.37 -1.78
C GLU A 17 11.76 -26.95 -0.31
N PHE A 18 11.41 -25.70 -0.03
CA PHE A 18 11.21 -25.20 1.32
C PHE A 18 9.81 -25.58 1.81
N LYS A 19 9.69 -26.75 2.45
CA LYS A 19 8.42 -27.29 2.96
C LYS A 19 8.40 -27.29 4.48
N TYR A 20 7.34 -26.75 5.06
CA TYR A 20 7.03 -26.85 6.48
C TYR A 20 5.76 -27.68 6.64
N PHE A 21 5.86 -28.80 7.37
CA PHE A 21 4.75 -29.69 7.64
C PHE A 21 4.13 -29.32 8.97
N ILE A 22 2.95 -28.69 8.91
CA ILE A 22 2.22 -28.32 10.11
C ILE A 22 1.35 -29.47 10.58
N LYS A 23 1.29 -29.66 11.90
CA LYS A 23 0.49 -30.70 12.57
C LYS A 23 -0.45 -30.08 13.60
N ARG A 24 -1.45 -30.84 14.01
CA ARG A 24 -2.32 -30.46 15.11
C ARG A 24 -1.52 -30.43 16.41
N SER A 25 -1.80 -29.44 17.27
CA SER A 25 -1.15 -29.31 18.56
C SER A 25 -1.43 -30.54 19.43
N PRO A 26 -0.42 -31.13 20.10
CA PRO A 26 -0.62 -32.27 21.01
C PRO A 26 -1.31 -31.89 22.33
N GLY A 27 -1.36 -30.58 22.66
CA GLY A 27 -1.95 -30.09 23.89
C GLY A 27 -2.25 -28.59 23.81
N GLN A 28 -2.70 -28.03 24.91
CA GLN A 28 -2.95 -26.60 25.03
C GLN A 28 -1.61 -25.82 24.98
N ILE A 29 -1.56 -24.75 24.20
CA ILE A 29 -0.45 -23.81 24.11
C ILE A 29 -0.90 -22.50 24.77
N ILE A 30 -0.07 -21.97 25.67
CA ILE A 30 -0.29 -20.70 26.35
C ILE A 30 0.58 -19.65 25.67
N ILE A 31 -0.01 -18.56 25.21
CA ILE A 31 0.72 -17.47 24.54
C ILE A 31 1.35 -16.56 25.61
N ASP A 32 2.54 -16.91 26.08
CA ASP A 32 3.29 -16.18 27.12
C ASP A 32 4.74 -15.85 26.74
N GLY A 33 5.14 -16.18 25.48
CA GLY A 33 6.49 -15.96 24.97
C GLY A 33 7.52 -16.95 25.47
N LYS A 34 7.10 -18.12 25.96
CA LYS A 34 7.99 -19.19 26.38
C LYS A 34 7.83 -20.42 25.48
N GLU A 35 8.90 -21.17 25.35
CA GLU A 35 8.86 -22.44 24.64
C GLU A 35 8.38 -23.55 25.58
N ASP A 36 7.09 -23.89 25.49
CA ASP A 36 6.49 -25.02 26.22
C ASP A 36 7.00 -26.36 25.69
N VAL A 37 6.86 -27.42 26.51
CA VAL A 37 7.23 -28.81 26.16
C VAL A 37 6.53 -29.27 24.87
N ASN A 38 5.31 -28.85 24.64
CA ASN A 38 4.52 -29.19 23.45
C ASN A 38 5.25 -28.80 22.15
N TRP A 39 6.01 -27.69 22.14
CA TRP A 39 6.77 -27.22 20.97
C TRP A 39 7.89 -28.17 20.53
N SER A 40 8.32 -29.12 21.40
CA SER A 40 9.38 -30.08 21.07
C SER A 40 9.02 -31.02 19.93
N THR A 41 7.73 -31.26 19.69
CA THR A 41 7.22 -32.17 18.66
C THR A 41 6.95 -31.50 17.31
N ALA A 42 7.03 -30.18 17.26
CA ALA A 42 6.84 -29.41 16.03
C ALA A 42 8.07 -29.50 15.12
N GLN A 43 7.84 -29.48 13.82
CA GLN A 43 8.92 -29.25 12.87
C GLN A 43 9.52 -27.86 13.14
N THR A 44 10.85 -27.75 13.05
CA THR A 44 11.55 -26.49 13.21
C THR A 44 12.03 -26.00 11.84
N ALA A 45 11.60 -24.80 11.43
CA ALA A 45 12.18 -24.10 10.29
C ALA A 45 13.45 -23.36 10.74
N THR A 46 14.56 -23.72 10.14
CA THR A 46 15.90 -23.18 10.42
C THR A 46 16.58 -22.73 9.14
N ASP A 47 17.89 -22.45 9.20
CA ASP A 47 18.74 -22.21 8.03
C ASP A 47 18.32 -21.03 7.17
N PHE A 48 17.91 -19.95 7.80
CA PHE A 48 17.52 -18.73 7.10
C PHE A 48 18.63 -18.25 6.16
N THR A 49 18.22 -17.69 5.05
CA THR A 49 19.11 -17.09 4.04
C THR A 49 19.11 -15.58 4.21
N MET A 50 20.28 -14.97 4.16
CA MET A 50 20.44 -13.53 4.21
C MET A 50 19.83 -12.89 2.95
N VAL A 51 19.11 -11.80 3.12
CA VAL A 51 18.55 -10.97 2.05
C VAL A 51 19.30 -9.65 1.96
N LEU A 52 19.61 -9.04 3.11
CA LEU A 52 20.41 -7.83 3.23
C LEU A 52 21.54 -8.05 4.26
N PRO A 53 22.72 -7.50 4.06
CA PRO A 53 23.14 -6.63 2.95
C PRO A 53 23.43 -7.35 1.63
N MET A 54 23.42 -8.68 1.61
CA MET A 54 23.64 -9.51 0.41
C MET A 54 22.81 -10.80 0.48
N ASP A 55 22.45 -11.36 -0.67
CA ASP A 55 21.58 -12.54 -0.80
C ASP A 55 22.36 -13.82 -1.23
N THR A 56 23.63 -13.94 -0.84
CA THR A 56 24.52 -15.02 -1.29
C THR A 56 24.97 -15.96 -0.17
N SER A 57 24.54 -15.75 1.05
CA SER A 57 24.97 -16.53 2.21
C SER A 57 23.81 -16.85 3.16
N LYS A 58 24.04 -17.82 4.04
CA LYS A 58 23.15 -18.05 5.18
C LYS A 58 23.17 -16.84 6.12
N ALA A 59 22.06 -16.68 6.85
CA ALA A 59 21.95 -15.69 7.91
C ALA A 59 23.04 -15.93 8.97
N LYS A 60 23.59 -14.86 9.51
CA LYS A 60 24.56 -14.93 10.62
C LYS A 60 23.84 -15.09 11.95
N VAL A 61 22.65 -14.50 12.05
CA VAL A 61 21.79 -14.61 13.23
C VAL A 61 20.89 -15.84 13.11
N ARG A 62 20.98 -16.72 14.11
CA ARG A 62 20.14 -17.92 14.16
C ARG A 62 18.69 -17.53 14.44
N THR A 63 17.77 -18.16 13.71
CA THR A 63 16.33 -18.03 13.92
C THR A 63 15.69 -19.40 13.76
N GLU A 64 14.78 -19.74 14.66
CA GLU A 64 14.02 -20.98 14.64
C GLU A 64 12.54 -20.66 14.71
N VAL A 65 11.73 -21.33 13.88
CA VAL A 65 10.29 -21.13 13.85
C VAL A 65 9.59 -22.47 13.93
N LYS A 66 8.58 -22.56 14.80
CA LYS A 66 7.72 -23.73 14.94
C LYS A 66 6.27 -23.32 14.83
N MET A 67 5.43 -24.20 14.28
CA MET A 67 4.01 -23.94 14.11
C MET A 67 3.18 -25.19 14.43
N PHE A 68 2.02 -24.93 15.01
CA PHE A 68 0.93 -25.88 15.20
C PHE A 68 -0.41 -25.25 14.80
N TYR A 69 -1.45 -26.06 14.74
CA TYR A 69 -2.82 -25.60 14.66
C TYR A 69 -3.74 -26.42 15.58
N ASP A 70 -4.90 -25.86 15.89
CA ASP A 70 -6.01 -26.56 16.51
C ASP A 70 -7.30 -26.37 15.71
N THR A 71 -8.45 -26.57 16.31
CA THR A 71 -9.76 -26.36 15.66
C THR A 71 -10.12 -24.89 15.48
N ALA A 72 -9.43 -23.97 16.14
CA ALA A 72 -9.79 -22.56 16.22
C ALA A 72 -8.75 -21.61 15.58
N GLY A 73 -7.48 -22.02 15.46
CA GLY A 73 -6.45 -21.15 14.89
C GLY A 73 -5.07 -21.77 14.73
N LEU A 74 -4.14 -20.91 14.33
CA LEU A 74 -2.73 -21.20 14.15
C LEU A 74 -1.94 -20.72 15.35
N TYR A 75 -0.99 -21.53 15.78
CA TYR A 75 0.03 -21.20 16.77
C TYR A 75 1.38 -21.08 16.08
N LEU A 76 2.16 -20.08 16.44
CA LEU A 76 3.52 -19.88 15.97
C LEU A 76 4.41 -19.45 17.13
N ILE A 77 5.62 -20.00 17.20
CA ILE A 77 6.71 -19.52 18.03
C ILE A 77 7.93 -19.23 17.16
N ALA A 78 8.52 -18.06 17.31
CA ALA A 78 9.78 -17.66 16.67
C ALA A 78 10.83 -17.36 17.73
N ILE A 79 11.90 -18.14 17.72
CA ILE A 79 13.04 -18.03 18.62
C ILE A 79 14.13 -17.26 17.87
N ASN A 80 14.39 -16.03 18.27
CA ASN A 80 15.30 -15.13 17.62
C ASN A 80 16.58 -14.99 18.46
N TYR A 81 17.62 -15.76 18.15
CA TYR A 81 18.88 -15.68 18.85
C TYR A 81 19.61 -14.36 18.60
N ILE A 82 20.32 -13.87 19.59
CA ILE A 82 21.11 -12.64 19.57
C ILE A 82 22.48 -12.91 20.23
N ASP A 83 23.46 -12.04 20.00
CA ASP A 83 24.70 -12.10 20.76
C ASP A 83 24.44 -11.76 22.23
N HIS A 84 25.13 -12.41 23.13
CA HIS A 84 25.01 -12.18 24.56
C HIS A 84 25.21 -10.70 24.92
N GLY A 85 24.25 -10.12 25.63
CA GLY A 85 24.26 -8.70 26.00
C GLY A 85 23.92 -7.71 24.89
N GLN A 86 23.50 -8.18 23.70
CA GLN A 86 23.04 -7.30 22.62
C GLN A 86 21.75 -6.59 23.03
N LYS A 87 21.72 -5.26 22.85
CA LYS A 87 20.51 -4.47 23.06
C LYS A 87 19.63 -4.50 21.81
N PHE A 88 18.32 -4.58 22.02
CA PHE A 88 17.33 -4.47 20.94
C PHE A 88 17.20 -3.03 20.47
N MET A 89 17.02 -2.87 19.17
CA MET A 89 16.70 -1.60 18.53
C MET A 89 15.19 -1.54 18.28
N VAL A 90 14.49 -0.80 19.11
CA VAL A 90 13.03 -0.60 19.01
C VAL A 90 12.74 0.89 19.10
N GLU A 91 12.17 1.45 18.02
CA GLU A 91 11.81 2.87 17.94
C GLU A 91 10.41 3.12 18.51
N SER A 92 9.48 2.16 18.36
CA SER A 92 8.07 2.37 18.66
C SER A 92 7.41 1.16 19.29
N LEU A 93 6.53 1.44 20.26
CA LEU A 93 5.58 0.46 20.82
C LEU A 93 4.20 0.54 20.11
N LYS A 94 4.06 1.41 19.13
CA LYS A 94 2.83 1.54 18.34
C LYS A 94 2.67 0.32 17.43
N ARG A 95 1.43 -0.19 17.32
CA ARG A 95 1.05 -1.15 16.28
C ARG A 95 1.43 -0.61 14.90
N ASP A 96 1.76 -1.48 13.97
CA ASP A 96 2.21 -1.15 12.62
C ASP A 96 3.42 -0.23 12.59
N PHE A 97 4.37 -0.57 13.44
CA PHE A 97 5.65 0.11 13.55
C PHE A 97 6.41 0.15 12.23
N SER A 98 7.30 1.13 12.09
CA SER A 98 8.18 1.20 10.92
C SER A 98 9.13 0.00 10.88
N PHE A 99 8.92 -0.89 9.89
CA PHE A 99 9.68 -2.13 9.72
C PHE A 99 11.20 -1.92 9.77
N GLY A 100 11.73 -0.94 9.04
CA GLY A 100 13.18 -0.72 8.91
C GLY A 100 13.88 -0.13 10.14
N LYS A 101 13.13 0.18 11.20
CA LYS A 101 13.65 0.86 12.40
C LYS A 101 13.49 0.06 13.70
N ASN A 102 13.00 -1.15 13.61
CA ASN A 102 12.75 -2.01 14.75
C ASN A 102 13.30 -3.41 14.49
N ASP A 103 13.99 -3.99 15.47
CA ASP A 103 14.24 -5.44 15.48
C ASP A 103 12.90 -6.14 15.45
N ASN A 104 12.68 -7.00 14.45
CA ASN A 104 11.37 -7.60 14.23
C ASN A 104 11.43 -8.98 13.60
N PHE A 105 10.32 -9.68 13.76
CA PHE A 105 10.02 -10.92 13.07
C PHE A 105 8.65 -10.84 12.41
N LEU A 106 8.55 -11.27 11.15
CA LEU A 106 7.33 -11.22 10.34
C LEU A 106 7.04 -12.56 9.70
N LEU A 107 5.76 -12.92 9.72
CA LEU A 107 5.13 -14.02 9.03
C LEU A 107 4.36 -13.50 7.82
N PHE A 108 4.54 -14.12 6.65
CA PHE A 108 3.76 -13.88 5.45
C PHE A 108 3.08 -15.16 5.01
N MET A 109 1.77 -15.10 4.75
CA MET A 109 0.95 -16.26 4.37
C MET A 109 0.18 -16.00 3.08
N ASP A 110 0.13 -17.00 2.21
CA ASP A 110 -0.74 -17.07 1.03
C ASP A 110 -1.72 -18.25 1.19
N PRO A 111 -2.84 -18.06 1.92
CA PRO A 111 -3.78 -19.15 2.23
C PRO A 111 -4.61 -19.61 1.01
N PHE A 112 -4.52 -18.90 -0.10
CA PHE A 112 -5.16 -19.28 -1.35
C PHE A 112 -4.22 -19.99 -2.32
N ASN A 113 -2.92 -19.99 -1.99
CA ASN A 113 -1.86 -20.56 -2.81
C ASN A 113 -1.83 -20.03 -4.26
N ASP A 114 -2.08 -18.72 -4.41
CA ASP A 114 -2.20 -18.08 -5.72
C ASP A 114 -1.13 -17.02 -6.01
N GLN A 115 -0.26 -16.72 -5.03
CA GLN A 115 0.85 -15.76 -5.11
C GLN A 115 0.43 -14.31 -5.43
N THR A 116 -0.84 -13.96 -5.19
CA THR A 116 -1.36 -12.63 -5.49
C THR A 116 -1.75 -11.87 -4.24
N ASN A 117 -2.42 -12.54 -3.30
CA ASN A 117 -2.93 -11.93 -2.07
C ASN A 117 -2.64 -12.83 -0.88
N GLY A 118 -2.52 -12.24 0.29
CA GLY A 118 -2.24 -12.98 1.51
C GLY A 118 -2.40 -12.12 2.76
N PHE A 119 -1.84 -12.60 3.84
CA PHE A 119 -1.83 -11.92 5.14
C PHE A 119 -0.41 -11.87 5.68
N THR A 120 -0.18 -10.90 6.53
CA THR A 120 1.07 -10.79 7.27
C THR A 120 0.78 -10.50 8.73
N PHE A 121 1.59 -11.09 9.61
CA PHE A 121 1.57 -10.90 11.04
C PHE A 121 3.00 -10.81 11.55
N GLY A 122 3.21 -10.10 12.63
CA GLY A 122 4.53 -10.02 13.22
C GLY A 122 4.59 -9.18 14.47
N SER A 123 5.78 -9.07 15.01
CA SER A 123 6.06 -8.24 16.17
C SER A 123 7.45 -7.65 16.09
N ASN A 124 7.63 -6.47 16.67
CA ASN A 124 8.97 -6.05 17.02
C ASN A 124 9.44 -6.73 18.32
N ALA A 125 10.72 -6.58 18.62
CA ALA A 125 11.28 -7.19 19.82
C ALA A 125 10.63 -6.68 21.13
N ALA A 126 9.94 -5.55 21.15
CA ALA A 126 9.21 -5.03 22.32
C ALA A 126 7.73 -5.48 22.40
N GLY A 127 7.25 -6.33 21.48
CA GLY A 127 5.90 -6.86 21.51
C GLY A 127 4.85 -6.00 20.79
N ALA A 128 5.24 -4.92 20.13
CA ALA A 128 4.30 -4.19 19.29
C ALA A 128 3.89 -5.06 18.10
N GLN A 129 2.60 -5.21 17.89
CA GLN A 129 2.05 -6.00 16.81
C GLN A 129 2.18 -5.29 15.46
N TRP A 130 2.26 -6.09 14.39
CA TRP A 130 2.29 -5.65 13.02
C TRP A 130 1.48 -6.64 12.17
N ASP A 131 0.43 -6.17 11.50
CA ASP A 131 -0.41 -6.99 10.66
C ASP A 131 -0.90 -6.24 9.43
N GLY A 132 -1.34 -6.97 8.42
CA GLY A 132 -1.81 -6.36 7.19
C GLY A 132 -2.25 -7.35 6.13
N LEU A 133 -2.83 -6.81 5.08
CA LEU A 133 -3.17 -7.53 3.86
C LEU A 133 -2.01 -7.46 2.86
N LEU A 134 -1.67 -8.59 2.27
CA LEU A 134 -0.77 -8.64 1.12
C LEU A 134 -1.59 -8.59 -0.17
N TYR A 135 -1.19 -7.72 -1.09
CA TYR A 135 -1.82 -7.55 -2.40
C TYR A 135 -0.76 -7.36 -3.50
N GLU A 136 -1.17 -7.48 -4.75
CA GLU A 136 -0.26 -7.38 -5.92
C GLU A 136 1.02 -8.23 -5.78
N GLY A 137 0.92 -9.36 -5.09
CA GLY A 137 2.02 -10.31 -4.95
C GLY A 137 3.09 -9.97 -3.93
N GLY A 138 2.83 -9.06 -2.97
CA GLY A 138 3.76 -8.80 -1.87
C GLY A 138 3.85 -7.36 -1.38
N LYS A 139 2.99 -6.48 -1.83
CA LYS A 139 2.77 -5.19 -1.18
C LYS A 139 1.94 -5.40 0.07
N ALA A 140 2.25 -4.70 1.16
CA ALA A 140 1.51 -4.77 2.41
C ALA A 140 0.64 -3.52 2.61
N ASP A 141 -0.63 -3.71 2.94
CA ASP A 141 -1.52 -2.67 3.43
C ASP A 141 -1.71 -2.87 4.93
N LEU A 142 -1.07 -2.01 5.73
CA LEU A 142 -1.07 -2.04 7.20
C LEU A 142 -2.25 -1.30 7.82
N ASN A 143 -3.17 -0.77 7.02
CA ASN A 143 -4.39 -0.20 7.57
C ASN A 143 -5.43 -1.27 7.94
N TRP A 144 -5.15 -2.54 7.60
CA TRP A 144 -5.99 -3.66 8.00
C TRP A 144 -5.57 -4.15 9.38
N ASP A 145 -6.47 -4.02 10.34
CA ASP A 145 -6.33 -4.51 11.70
C ASP A 145 -7.28 -5.66 11.96
N ASN A 146 -6.82 -6.70 12.65
CA ASN A 146 -7.70 -7.78 13.08
C ASN A 146 -7.31 -8.33 14.46
N LYS A 147 -8.14 -9.24 14.99
CA LYS A 147 -7.97 -9.81 16.33
C LYS A 147 -7.07 -11.03 16.28
N TRP A 148 -5.93 -10.95 16.94
CA TRP A 148 -5.00 -12.05 17.18
C TRP A 148 -4.18 -11.74 18.44
N ASN A 149 -3.58 -12.76 19.04
CA ASN A 149 -2.85 -12.62 20.30
C ASN A 149 -1.37 -12.90 20.08
N SER A 150 -0.51 -12.19 20.77
CA SER A 150 0.92 -12.49 20.80
C SER A 150 1.56 -12.05 22.12
N ALA A 151 2.67 -12.70 22.45
CA ALA A 151 3.53 -12.35 23.56
C ALA A 151 4.99 -12.36 23.12
N VAL A 152 5.79 -11.47 23.73
CA VAL A 152 7.25 -11.44 23.55
C VAL A 152 7.92 -11.60 24.90
N LYS A 153 8.96 -12.43 24.95
CA LYS A 153 9.80 -12.62 26.14
C LYS A 153 11.27 -12.55 25.80
N TYR A 154 12.04 -11.93 26.69
CA TYR A 154 13.48 -11.73 26.54
C TYR A 154 14.26 -12.70 27.39
N TYR A 155 15.41 -13.11 26.84
CA TYR A 155 16.47 -13.87 27.48
C TYR A 155 17.82 -13.21 27.17
N GLU A 156 18.88 -13.64 27.82
CA GLU A 156 20.21 -13.06 27.59
C GLU A 156 20.76 -13.27 26.16
N ASP A 157 20.38 -14.40 25.55
CA ASP A 157 20.86 -14.88 24.25
C ASP A 157 19.81 -14.91 23.15
N LYS A 158 18.56 -14.56 23.47
CA LYS A 158 17.42 -14.63 22.52
C LYS A 158 16.23 -13.79 22.97
N TRP A 159 15.35 -13.52 22.04
CA TRP A 159 13.97 -13.13 22.32
C TRP A 159 13.01 -14.08 21.60
N ILE A 160 11.90 -14.36 22.21
CA ILE A 160 10.88 -15.27 21.71
C ILE A 160 9.62 -14.47 21.43
N TRP A 161 9.10 -14.61 20.22
CA TRP A 161 7.77 -14.14 19.86
C TRP A 161 6.86 -15.36 19.70
N GLU A 162 5.75 -15.33 20.39
CA GLU A 162 4.73 -16.36 20.32
C GLU A 162 3.41 -15.75 19.92
N ALA A 163 2.66 -16.39 19.01
CA ALA A 163 1.44 -15.85 18.45
C ALA A 163 0.36 -16.92 18.26
N TYR A 164 -0.89 -16.50 18.48
CA TYR A 164 -2.09 -17.24 18.14
C TYR A 164 -2.94 -16.44 17.15
N ILE A 165 -3.18 -17.01 15.99
CA ILE A 165 -3.93 -16.39 14.88
C ILE A 165 -5.21 -17.20 14.67
N PRO A 166 -6.38 -16.72 15.11
CA PRO A 166 -7.65 -17.41 14.90
C PRO A 166 -7.97 -17.60 13.43
N PHE A 167 -8.53 -18.73 13.04
CA PHE A 167 -8.99 -18.93 11.66
C PHE A 167 -10.05 -17.93 11.22
N LYS A 168 -10.80 -17.37 12.16
CA LYS A 168 -11.76 -16.27 11.91
C LYS A 168 -11.08 -14.96 11.48
N THR A 169 -9.81 -14.78 11.80
CA THR A 169 -9.02 -13.58 11.45
C THR A 169 -8.60 -13.58 10.00
N ILE A 170 -8.30 -14.75 9.45
CA ILE A 170 -7.79 -14.92 8.08
C ILE A 170 -8.88 -15.52 7.19
N ARG A 171 -8.74 -15.27 5.89
CA ARG A 171 -9.58 -15.90 4.87
C ARG A 171 -8.75 -16.88 4.08
N TYR A 172 -9.31 -18.05 3.84
CA TYR A 172 -8.65 -19.11 3.11
C TYR A 172 -9.67 -19.95 2.34
N LYS A 173 -9.17 -20.76 1.45
CA LYS A 173 -10.01 -21.67 0.68
C LYS A 173 -10.12 -22.99 1.43
N ASN A 174 -11.35 -23.45 1.68
CA ASN A 174 -11.62 -24.75 2.30
C ASN A 174 -11.08 -25.90 1.43
N GLY A 175 -10.64 -26.96 2.09
CA GLY A 175 -10.22 -28.22 1.46
C GLY A 175 -8.85 -28.19 0.77
N ILE A 176 -8.08 -27.11 0.86
CA ILE A 176 -6.70 -27.11 0.36
C ILE A 176 -5.72 -27.39 1.49
N THR A 177 -4.75 -28.23 1.21
CA THR A 177 -3.72 -28.69 2.16
C THR A 177 -2.36 -28.03 1.94
N ILE A 178 -2.29 -27.01 1.08
CA ILE A 178 -1.05 -26.33 0.71
C ILE A 178 -1.29 -24.81 0.73
N TRP A 179 -0.54 -24.10 1.59
CA TRP A 179 -0.46 -22.64 1.60
C TRP A 179 0.95 -22.16 1.24
N GLY A 180 1.09 -20.93 0.77
CA GLY A 180 2.39 -20.27 0.74
C GLY A 180 2.74 -19.73 2.11
N ILE A 181 4.02 -19.86 2.52
CA ILE A 181 4.50 -19.34 3.80
C ILE A 181 5.89 -18.77 3.68
N GLN A 182 6.16 -17.69 4.40
CA GLN A 182 7.49 -17.10 4.51
C GLN A 182 7.70 -16.50 5.90
N PHE A 183 8.89 -16.67 6.43
CA PHE A 183 9.35 -16.06 7.66
C PHE A 183 10.47 -15.07 7.34
N SER A 184 10.44 -13.92 8.00
CA SER A 184 11.47 -12.89 7.82
C SER A 184 11.86 -12.28 9.16
N ARG A 185 13.16 -12.10 9.36
CA ARG A 185 13.73 -11.41 10.53
C ARG A 185 14.55 -10.22 10.07
N LEU A 186 14.43 -9.12 10.79
CA LEU A 186 15.34 -7.99 10.72
C LEU A 186 16.06 -7.86 12.06
N ASP A 187 17.40 -7.97 12.03
CA ASP A 187 18.30 -7.64 13.13
C ASP A 187 19.03 -6.35 12.78
N ILE A 188 18.60 -5.24 13.38
CA ILE A 188 19.13 -3.91 13.07
C ILE A 188 20.58 -3.78 13.55
N SER A 189 20.93 -4.33 14.71
CA SER A 189 22.26 -4.22 15.28
C SER A 189 23.32 -4.85 14.36
N LYS A 190 22.96 -5.95 13.70
CA LYS A 190 23.79 -6.63 12.70
C LYS A 190 23.61 -6.09 11.28
N ALA A 191 22.69 -5.16 11.08
CA ALA A 191 22.27 -4.69 9.75
C ALA A 191 21.88 -5.84 8.81
N GLU A 192 21.26 -6.88 9.37
CA GLU A 192 20.93 -8.12 8.66
C GLU A 192 19.43 -8.31 8.55
N LYS A 193 18.97 -8.55 7.31
CA LYS A 193 17.63 -9.04 7.02
C LYS A 193 17.74 -10.44 6.44
N SER A 194 16.98 -11.36 6.98
CA SER A 194 16.96 -12.76 6.55
C SER A 194 15.57 -13.27 6.29
N SER A 195 15.45 -14.34 5.51
CA SER A 195 14.22 -15.06 5.24
C SER A 195 14.46 -16.57 5.23
N TRP A 196 13.44 -17.33 5.60
CA TRP A 196 13.51 -18.78 5.61
C TRP A 196 13.68 -19.34 4.18
N ALA A 197 12.73 -19.09 3.30
CA ALA A 197 12.87 -19.38 1.89
C ALA A 197 13.64 -18.21 1.22
N PRO A 198 14.61 -18.48 0.31
CA PRO A 198 15.46 -17.46 -0.27
C PRO A 198 14.69 -16.43 -1.10
N VAL A 199 14.91 -15.15 -0.82
CA VAL A 199 14.36 -14.03 -1.59
C VAL A 199 15.49 -13.21 -2.16
N PRO A 200 15.53 -12.98 -3.50
CA PRO A 200 16.53 -12.08 -4.08
C PRO A 200 16.40 -10.67 -3.49
N ARG A 201 17.52 -10.04 -3.18
CA ARG A 201 17.60 -8.76 -2.45
C ARG A 201 16.82 -7.58 -3.07
N GLN A 202 16.56 -7.62 -4.38
CA GLN A 202 15.78 -6.61 -5.08
C GLN A 202 14.28 -6.71 -4.82
N PHE A 203 13.81 -7.77 -4.16
CA PHE A 203 12.41 -7.96 -3.82
C PHE A 203 12.19 -7.90 -2.31
N PRO A 204 11.01 -7.47 -1.86
CA PRO A 204 10.67 -7.53 -0.44
C PRO A 204 10.54 -8.99 0.02
N THR A 205 10.84 -9.27 1.28
CA THR A 205 10.61 -10.61 1.88
C THR A 205 9.13 -11.01 1.90
N ALA A 206 8.23 -10.03 1.79
CA ALA A 206 6.78 -10.22 1.62
C ALA A 206 6.40 -10.75 0.23
N SER A 207 7.35 -10.89 -0.72
CA SER A 207 7.03 -11.31 -2.08
C SER A 207 6.50 -12.74 -2.12
N LEU A 208 5.21 -12.87 -2.44
CA LEU A 208 4.51 -14.16 -2.50
C LEU A 208 5.04 -15.08 -3.62
N ALA A 209 5.82 -14.54 -4.57
CA ALA A 209 6.51 -15.34 -5.60
C ALA A 209 7.64 -16.19 -5.02
N TYR A 210 8.14 -15.86 -3.84
CA TYR A 210 9.31 -16.48 -3.21
C TYR A 210 8.98 -17.13 -1.86
N THR A 211 7.69 -17.38 -1.58
CA THR A 211 7.30 -18.15 -0.39
C THR A 211 7.70 -19.62 -0.54
N GLY A 212 8.06 -20.26 0.57
CA GLY A 212 8.02 -21.70 0.71
C GLY A 212 6.59 -22.21 0.82
N ILE A 213 6.44 -23.47 1.21
CA ILE A 213 5.17 -24.19 1.24
C ILE A 213 4.88 -24.66 2.67
N LEU A 214 3.69 -24.31 3.18
CA LEU A 214 3.09 -24.89 4.36
C LEU A 214 2.21 -26.07 3.92
N VAL A 215 2.58 -27.27 4.35
CA VAL A 215 1.86 -28.52 4.06
C VAL A 215 1.07 -28.93 5.30
N TRP A 216 -0.23 -29.02 5.16
CA TRP A 216 -1.15 -29.44 6.22
C TRP A 216 -1.27 -30.96 6.25
N ASP A 217 -1.25 -31.57 7.42
CA ASP A 217 -1.53 -33.00 7.63
C ASP A 217 -3.00 -33.32 7.34
N GLN A 218 -3.90 -32.37 7.61
CA GLN A 218 -5.32 -32.40 7.26
C GLN A 218 -5.74 -31.01 6.75
N PRO A 219 -6.78 -30.89 5.91
CA PRO A 219 -7.29 -29.59 5.52
C PRO A 219 -7.58 -28.72 6.75
N PRO A 220 -7.21 -27.42 6.71
CA PRO A 220 -7.50 -26.52 7.83
C PRO A 220 -9.00 -26.53 8.14
N PRO A 221 -9.38 -26.50 9.43
CA PRO A 221 -10.78 -26.46 9.87
C PRO A 221 -11.52 -25.28 9.24
N ASP A 222 -12.82 -25.41 9.06
CA ASP A 222 -13.66 -24.30 8.63
C ASP A 222 -13.64 -23.17 9.66
N ALA A 223 -13.46 -21.93 9.17
CA ALA A 223 -13.45 -20.75 10.03
C ALA A 223 -14.79 -20.51 10.75
N GLY A 224 -15.84 -21.21 10.31
CA GLY A 224 -17.20 -21.06 10.82
C GLY A 224 -17.86 -19.76 10.35
N GLN A 225 -19.09 -19.52 10.80
CA GLN A 225 -19.78 -18.25 10.56
C GLN A 225 -19.18 -17.19 11.50
N ASN A 226 -18.72 -16.10 10.92
CA ASN A 226 -18.24 -14.94 11.68
C ASN A 226 -19.25 -13.80 11.49
N ILE A 227 -20.04 -13.54 12.52
CA ILE A 227 -20.96 -12.40 12.57
C ILE A 227 -20.47 -11.50 13.69
N SER A 228 -20.22 -10.22 13.34
CA SER A 228 -19.86 -9.17 14.30
C SER A 228 -20.87 -8.05 14.18
N LEU A 229 -21.45 -7.63 15.29
CA LEU A 229 -22.32 -6.47 15.40
C LEU A 229 -21.67 -5.46 16.33
N ILE A 230 -21.56 -4.21 15.89
CA ILE A 230 -20.87 -3.14 16.62
C ILE A 230 -21.84 -1.95 16.70
N PRO A 231 -22.79 -1.93 17.67
CA PRO A 231 -23.60 -0.75 17.95
C PRO A 231 -22.77 0.33 18.62
N TYR A 232 -23.05 1.59 18.34
CA TYR A 232 -22.38 2.73 18.99
C TYR A 232 -23.32 3.93 19.13
N VAL A 233 -22.98 4.76 20.12
CA VAL A 233 -23.61 6.06 20.38
C VAL A 233 -22.50 7.10 20.41
N LEU A 234 -22.70 8.18 19.71
CA LEU A 234 -21.81 9.32 19.68
C LEU A 234 -22.49 10.55 20.26
N THR A 235 -21.82 11.24 21.15
CA THR A 235 -22.21 12.59 21.60
C THR A 235 -21.02 13.54 21.45
N GLY A 236 -21.29 14.76 21.01
CA GLY A 236 -20.21 15.73 20.77
C GLY A 236 -20.70 17.18 20.78
N LEU A 237 -19.76 18.06 21.02
CA LEU A 237 -19.92 19.51 20.95
C LEU A 237 -18.97 20.07 19.89
N SER A 238 -19.47 20.94 19.03
CA SER A 238 -18.64 21.61 18.02
C SER A 238 -18.92 23.10 17.96
N LYS A 239 -17.85 23.90 17.82
CA LYS A 239 -17.93 25.34 17.59
C LYS A 239 -16.90 25.75 16.55
N ASN A 240 -17.36 26.49 15.54
CA ASN A 240 -16.46 27.08 14.56
C ASN A 240 -16.22 28.54 14.94
N TYR A 241 -15.02 28.83 15.47
CA TYR A 241 -14.63 30.18 15.92
C TYR A 241 -14.36 31.11 14.72
N THR A 242 -13.87 30.61 13.60
CA THR A 242 -13.61 31.42 12.40
C THR A 242 -14.90 31.93 11.78
N ALA A 243 -15.94 31.10 11.75
CA ALA A 243 -17.26 31.46 11.24
C ALA A 243 -18.19 32.02 12.33
N ASN A 244 -17.69 32.17 13.57
CA ASN A 244 -18.43 32.63 14.75
C ASN A 244 -19.80 31.98 14.92
N THR A 245 -19.88 30.64 14.71
CA THR A 245 -21.15 29.93 14.85
C THR A 245 -21.45 29.60 16.31
N ALA A 246 -22.73 29.46 16.64
CA ALA A 246 -23.15 28.93 17.94
C ALA A 246 -22.61 27.50 18.16
N THR A 247 -22.39 27.14 19.43
CA THR A 247 -22.03 25.77 19.79
C THR A 247 -23.13 24.81 19.35
N LYS A 248 -22.76 23.79 18.58
CA LYS A 248 -23.69 22.74 18.14
C LYS A 248 -23.47 21.50 18.96
N PHE A 249 -24.56 20.95 19.46
CA PHE A 249 -24.60 19.63 20.09
C PHE A 249 -24.96 18.59 19.05
N ARG A 250 -24.25 17.47 19.03
CA ARG A 250 -24.48 16.36 18.11
C ARG A 250 -24.69 15.08 18.91
N ASN A 251 -25.74 14.36 18.59
CA ASN A 251 -26.02 13.01 19.07
C ASN A 251 -26.27 12.12 17.85
N ASP A 252 -25.55 11.05 17.75
CA ASP A 252 -25.71 10.06 16.67
C ASP A 252 -25.76 8.66 17.26
N VAL A 253 -26.52 7.78 16.63
CA VAL A 253 -26.58 6.36 16.91
C VAL A 253 -26.31 5.62 15.62
N GLY A 254 -25.39 4.67 15.66
CA GLY A 254 -25.05 3.88 14.47
C GLY A 254 -24.83 2.41 14.77
N LEU A 255 -24.69 1.65 13.72
CA LEU A 255 -24.48 0.21 13.77
C LEU A 255 -23.60 -0.22 12.60
N ASP A 256 -22.51 -0.92 12.91
CA ASP A 256 -21.73 -1.67 11.94
C ASP A 256 -21.97 -3.17 12.11
N ALA A 257 -22.08 -3.89 11.00
CA ALA A 257 -22.20 -5.34 10.98
C ALA A 257 -21.25 -5.95 9.96
N LYS A 258 -20.62 -7.04 10.33
CA LYS A 258 -19.77 -7.86 9.45
C LYS A 258 -20.28 -9.28 9.46
N VAL A 259 -20.51 -9.83 8.28
CA VAL A 259 -21.02 -11.18 8.09
C VAL A 259 -20.13 -11.92 7.10
N ALA A 260 -19.48 -12.99 7.51
CA ALA A 260 -18.81 -13.91 6.61
C ALA A 260 -19.87 -14.70 5.83
N VAL A 261 -20.10 -14.33 4.57
CA VAL A 261 -21.03 -15.04 3.68
C VAL A 261 -20.47 -16.42 3.31
N THR A 262 -19.16 -16.45 3.06
CA THR A 262 -18.38 -17.69 2.92
C THR A 262 -17.01 -17.50 3.59
N SER A 263 -16.20 -18.54 3.66
CA SER A 263 -14.81 -18.44 4.16
C SER A 263 -13.93 -17.43 3.39
N SER A 264 -14.39 -16.94 2.23
CA SER A 264 -13.62 -16.04 1.37
C SER A 264 -14.38 -14.80 0.90
N LEU A 265 -15.65 -14.65 1.27
CA LEU A 265 -16.52 -13.54 0.87
C LEU A 265 -17.20 -12.93 2.11
N ASN A 266 -17.05 -11.64 2.32
CA ASN A 266 -17.61 -10.89 3.44
C ASN A 266 -18.62 -9.85 2.98
N LEU A 267 -19.67 -9.69 3.78
CA LEU A 267 -20.63 -8.60 3.70
C LEU A 267 -20.42 -7.67 4.91
N ASP A 268 -20.11 -6.41 4.63
CA ASP A 268 -20.01 -5.34 5.60
C ASP A 268 -21.20 -4.40 5.42
N LEU A 269 -21.88 -4.09 6.50
CA LEU A 269 -23.02 -3.17 6.55
C LEU A 269 -22.70 -2.06 7.55
N SER A 270 -23.16 -0.85 7.26
CA SER A 270 -23.02 0.29 8.17
C SER A 270 -24.24 1.20 8.06
N ILE A 271 -24.75 1.65 9.20
CA ILE A 271 -25.84 2.62 9.33
C ILE A 271 -25.32 3.77 10.18
N HIS A 272 -25.43 5.00 9.67
CA HIS A 272 -24.89 6.22 10.27
C HIS A 272 -23.46 6.06 10.78
N PRO A 273 -22.49 5.69 9.88
CA PRO A 273 -21.13 5.39 10.29
C PRO A 273 -20.48 6.58 10.99
N ASP A 274 -19.83 6.30 12.12
CA ASP A 274 -19.02 7.27 12.84
C ASP A 274 -17.56 7.17 12.44
N PHE A 275 -16.98 8.29 12.05
CA PHE A 275 -15.56 8.42 11.70
C PHE A 275 -14.80 9.35 12.65
N SER A 276 -15.34 9.65 13.83
CA SER A 276 -14.72 10.55 14.81
C SER A 276 -13.42 9.98 15.40
N GLN A 277 -13.25 8.65 15.40
CA GLN A 277 -12.04 7.96 15.88
C GLN A 277 -10.89 7.94 14.85
N VAL A 278 -11.14 8.41 13.64
CA VAL A 278 -10.12 8.39 12.57
C VAL A 278 -8.99 9.37 12.90
N GLU A 279 -7.76 8.90 12.82
CA GLU A 279 -6.57 9.75 13.00
C GLU A 279 -6.57 10.93 12.03
N VAL A 280 -6.17 12.10 12.52
CA VAL A 280 -6.03 13.31 11.70
C VAL A 280 -4.91 13.13 10.68
N ASP A 281 -5.12 13.65 9.50
CA ASP A 281 -4.07 13.72 8.49
C ASP A 281 -2.93 14.64 8.94
N ARG A 282 -1.70 14.31 8.52
CA ARG A 282 -0.56 15.20 8.77
C ARG A 282 -0.78 16.53 8.07
N GLN A 283 -0.53 17.62 8.78
CA GLN A 283 -0.55 18.93 8.18
C GLN A 283 0.60 19.07 7.19
N VAL A 284 0.27 19.32 5.92
CA VAL A 284 1.23 19.49 4.83
C VAL A 284 0.95 20.82 4.13
N THR A 285 1.98 21.66 3.98
CA THR A 285 1.88 22.87 3.18
C THR A 285 1.92 22.50 1.70
N ASN A 286 0.82 22.73 0.98
CA ASN A 286 0.77 22.51 -0.46
C ASN A 286 1.51 23.62 -1.18
N LEU A 287 2.66 23.30 -1.76
CA LEU A 287 3.45 24.20 -2.62
C LEU A 287 3.29 23.83 -4.10
N ASP A 288 2.46 22.84 -4.43
CA ASP A 288 2.19 22.42 -5.80
C ASP A 288 0.94 23.13 -6.34
N ARG A 289 0.79 23.08 -7.66
CA ARG A 289 -0.37 23.60 -8.42
C ARG A 289 -1.59 22.67 -8.33
N PHE A 290 -1.43 21.49 -7.77
CA PHE A 290 -2.42 20.41 -7.76
C PHE A 290 -2.85 20.03 -6.35
N GLU A 291 -4.03 19.42 -6.24
CA GLU A 291 -4.56 18.90 -5.00
C GLU A 291 -3.65 17.79 -4.41
N LEU A 292 -3.45 17.80 -3.09
CA LEU A 292 -2.72 16.76 -2.38
C LEU A 292 -3.58 15.51 -2.21
N PHE A 293 -2.94 14.36 -2.30
CA PHE A 293 -3.56 13.07 -1.99
C PHE A 293 -3.34 12.71 -0.51
N PHE A 294 -4.42 12.38 0.19
CA PHE A 294 -4.38 11.81 1.54
C PHE A 294 -4.97 10.40 1.51
N PRO A 295 -4.28 9.38 2.05
CA PRO A 295 -4.78 8.01 2.05
C PRO A 295 -6.08 7.89 2.87
N GLU A 296 -6.93 6.89 2.55
CA GLU A 296 -8.12 6.57 3.34
C GLU A 296 -7.72 6.05 4.73
N ARG A 297 -8.48 6.45 5.76
CA ARG A 297 -8.26 6.03 7.14
C ARG A 297 -9.50 5.45 7.80
N ARG A 298 -10.67 5.55 7.15
CA ARG A 298 -11.94 5.03 7.67
C ARG A 298 -11.99 3.52 7.47
N GLN A 299 -12.12 2.76 8.55
CA GLN A 299 -12.03 1.30 8.60
C GLN A 299 -12.96 0.61 7.56
N PHE A 300 -14.18 1.09 7.41
CA PHE A 300 -15.11 0.56 6.42
C PHE A 300 -14.53 0.54 4.99
N PHE A 301 -13.76 1.56 4.59
CA PHE A 301 -13.19 1.66 3.24
C PHE A 301 -11.84 1.00 3.08
N ILE A 302 -11.14 0.73 4.18
CA ILE A 302 -9.79 0.13 4.17
C ILE A 302 -9.90 -1.38 4.01
N GLU A 303 -10.71 -2.00 4.86
CA GLU A 303 -10.81 -3.46 4.87
C GLU A 303 -11.32 -3.98 3.52
N ASN A 304 -10.53 -4.81 2.84
CA ASN A 304 -10.80 -5.30 1.48
C ASN A 304 -11.03 -4.21 0.42
N GLY A 305 -10.60 -2.99 0.71
CA GLY A 305 -10.71 -1.85 -0.21
C GLY A 305 -9.75 -1.90 -1.38
N ASP A 306 -8.77 -2.78 -1.36
CA ASP A 306 -7.70 -2.90 -2.37
C ASP A 306 -8.23 -3.04 -3.80
N GLN A 307 -9.36 -3.72 -3.99
CA GLN A 307 -9.99 -3.91 -5.29
C GLN A 307 -10.50 -2.61 -5.92
N PHE A 308 -10.86 -1.62 -5.09
CA PHE A 308 -11.33 -0.31 -5.52
C PHE A 308 -10.19 0.72 -5.48
N ASN A 309 -9.46 0.77 -4.34
CA ASN A 309 -8.48 1.80 -4.05
C ASN A 309 -7.20 1.67 -4.88
N ASN A 310 -6.83 0.43 -5.30
CA ASN A 310 -5.63 0.17 -6.07
C ASN A 310 -5.87 0.11 -7.58
N PHE A 311 -7.12 0.27 -8.02
CA PHE A 311 -7.42 0.41 -9.43
C PHE A 311 -6.97 1.79 -9.92
N GLY A 312 -6.18 1.82 -10.98
CA GLY A 312 -5.63 3.06 -11.54
C GLY A 312 -4.19 3.34 -11.12
N TYR A 313 -3.83 4.62 -11.15
CA TYR A 313 -2.50 5.16 -10.81
C TYR A 313 -2.59 6.14 -9.65
N SER A 314 -1.45 6.49 -9.07
CA SER A 314 -1.39 7.48 -7.98
C SER A 314 -2.05 8.83 -8.31
N THR A 315 -1.96 9.23 -9.58
CA THR A 315 -2.49 10.49 -10.12
C THR A 315 -3.78 10.33 -10.93
N ILE A 316 -4.23 9.10 -11.18
CA ILE A 316 -5.43 8.80 -11.97
C ILE A 316 -6.18 7.67 -11.27
N ARG A 317 -6.97 8.03 -10.27
CA ARG A 317 -7.79 7.10 -9.50
C ARG A 317 -9.26 7.31 -9.84
N PRO A 318 -9.94 6.37 -10.48
CA PRO A 318 -11.38 6.49 -10.77
C PRO A 318 -12.24 6.37 -9.51
N PHE A 319 -11.69 5.77 -8.46
CA PHE A 319 -12.32 5.65 -7.15
C PHE A 319 -11.38 6.18 -6.05
N PHE A 320 -11.93 7.02 -5.18
CA PHE A 320 -11.29 7.57 -4.01
C PHE A 320 -12.35 7.76 -2.92
N SER A 321 -12.40 6.83 -1.99
CA SER A 321 -13.45 6.74 -0.97
C SER A 321 -13.64 8.02 -0.14
N ARG A 322 -12.61 8.84 0.05
CA ARG A 322 -12.72 10.12 0.76
C ARG A 322 -13.64 11.15 0.10
N ARG A 323 -14.01 10.96 -1.17
CA ARG A 323 -15.04 11.77 -1.82
C ARG A 323 -16.44 11.44 -1.31
N ILE A 324 -16.64 10.24 -0.73
CA ILE A 324 -17.91 9.81 -0.15
C ILE A 324 -18.03 10.36 1.26
N GLY A 325 -19.12 11.06 1.54
CA GLY A 325 -19.36 11.68 2.85
C GLY A 325 -18.65 13.02 3.08
N LEU A 326 -17.97 13.59 2.06
CA LEU A 326 -17.21 14.84 2.22
C LEU A 326 -18.13 16.04 2.51
N ASN A 327 -19.28 16.13 1.83
CA ASN A 327 -20.20 17.28 1.91
C ASN A 327 -21.52 16.96 2.63
N ALA A 328 -21.77 15.68 2.95
CA ALA A 328 -22.98 15.23 3.63
C ALA A 328 -22.69 13.94 4.41
N PRO A 329 -23.26 13.74 5.61
CA PRO A 329 -23.13 12.51 6.38
C PRO A 329 -23.57 11.29 5.58
N ILE A 330 -22.94 10.15 5.83
CA ILE A 330 -23.34 8.88 5.24
C ILE A 330 -24.50 8.31 6.05
N GLN A 331 -25.61 7.99 5.38
CA GLN A 331 -26.79 7.42 6.02
C GLN A 331 -26.66 5.91 6.20
N TYR A 332 -26.26 5.23 5.12
CA TYR A 332 -25.98 3.79 5.16
C TYR A 332 -24.96 3.38 4.10
N GLY A 333 -24.35 2.24 4.31
CA GLY A 333 -23.44 1.61 3.37
C GLY A 333 -23.50 0.09 3.45
N ALA A 334 -23.30 -0.55 2.31
CA ALA A 334 -23.14 -1.99 2.20
C ALA A 334 -21.97 -2.31 1.29
N ARG A 335 -21.16 -3.30 1.65
CA ARG A 335 -20.07 -3.78 0.82
C ARG A 335 -19.98 -5.31 0.88
N LEU A 336 -19.98 -5.94 -0.29
CA LEU A 336 -19.69 -7.36 -0.47
C LEU A 336 -18.35 -7.48 -1.16
N SER A 337 -17.38 -8.15 -0.55
CA SER A 337 -16.02 -8.24 -1.10
C SER A 337 -15.34 -9.56 -0.76
N GLY A 338 -14.51 -10.06 -1.69
CA GLY A 338 -13.74 -11.25 -1.47
C GLY A 338 -13.44 -12.06 -2.74
N LYS A 339 -13.08 -13.33 -2.55
CA LYS A 339 -12.83 -14.28 -3.63
C LYS A 339 -14.06 -15.15 -3.89
N LEU A 340 -14.46 -15.22 -5.15
CA LEU A 340 -15.51 -16.15 -5.60
C LEU A 340 -14.92 -17.57 -5.82
N ASN A 341 -13.69 -17.63 -6.30
CA ASN A 341 -12.93 -18.88 -6.48
C ASN A 341 -11.43 -18.55 -6.65
N LYS A 342 -10.61 -19.55 -7.01
CA LYS A 342 -9.15 -19.38 -7.17
C LYS A 342 -8.72 -18.32 -8.18
N ASN A 343 -9.57 -17.98 -9.14
CA ASN A 343 -9.24 -17.07 -10.24
C ASN A 343 -10.01 -15.75 -10.19
N TRP A 344 -11.13 -15.69 -9.50
CA TRP A 344 -12.02 -14.54 -9.50
C TRP A 344 -12.15 -13.92 -8.13
N ARG A 345 -12.02 -12.59 -8.09
CA ARG A 345 -12.34 -11.72 -6.95
C ARG A 345 -13.39 -10.72 -7.38
N MET A 346 -14.25 -10.33 -6.44
CA MET A 346 -15.22 -9.26 -6.67
C MET A 346 -15.30 -8.34 -5.46
N GLY A 347 -15.68 -7.11 -5.74
CA GLY A 347 -16.11 -6.12 -4.76
C GLY A 347 -17.35 -5.40 -5.29
N PHE A 348 -18.36 -5.29 -4.47
CA PHE A 348 -19.54 -4.44 -4.71
C PHE A 348 -19.74 -3.57 -3.47
N MET A 349 -19.96 -2.29 -3.70
CA MET A 349 -20.25 -1.34 -2.63
C MET A 349 -21.35 -0.39 -3.07
N ASN A 350 -22.29 -0.13 -2.16
CA ASN A 350 -23.29 0.92 -2.33
C ASN A 350 -23.38 1.74 -1.03
N MET A 351 -23.40 3.05 -1.17
CA MET A 351 -23.51 3.99 -0.05
C MET A 351 -24.44 5.14 -0.40
N GLN A 352 -25.15 5.65 0.58
CA GLN A 352 -26.02 6.80 0.44
C GLN A 352 -25.68 7.84 1.49
N THR A 353 -25.67 9.12 1.08
CA THR A 353 -25.54 10.25 1.99
C THR A 353 -26.88 10.87 2.31
N GLU A 354 -26.94 11.62 3.41
CA GLU A 354 -28.08 12.42 3.78
C GLU A 354 -28.20 13.68 2.91
N ARG A 355 -29.38 14.29 2.96
CA ARG A 355 -29.59 15.63 2.44
C ARG A 355 -29.09 16.65 3.45
N VAL A 356 -28.37 17.68 2.98
CA VAL A 356 -27.94 18.80 3.82
C VAL A 356 -28.59 20.08 3.32
N ILE A 357 -29.64 20.53 4.03
CA ILE A 357 -30.47 21.67 3.62
C ILE A 357 -29.66 22.97 3.57
N ASN A 358 -28.85 23.24 4.58
CA ASN A 358 -28.08 24.49 4.72
C ASN A 358 -27.07 24.72 3.57
N THR A 359 -26.47 23.66 3.04
CA THR A 359 -25.53 23.72 1.91
C THR A 359 -26.21 23.38 0.58
N LYS A 360 -27.50 23.15 0.58
CA LYS A 360 -28.28 22.68 -0.58
C LYS A 360 -27.62 21.43 -1.23
N THR A 361 -27.07 20.52 -0.42
CA THR A 361 -26.48 19.28 -0.91
C THR A 361 -27.56 18.20 -1.01
N PRO A 362 -27.85 17.66 -2.20
CA PRO A 362 -28.88 16.62 -2.37
C PRO A 362 -28.39 15.28 -1.80
N ILE A 363 -29.34 14.35 -1.62
CA ILE A 363 -29.01 12.94 -1.37
C ILE A 363 -28.17 12.43 -2.54
N GLN A 364 -27.08 11.76 -2.25
CA GLN A 364 -26.21 11.15 -3.25
C GLN A 364 -26.09 9.65 -2.98
N ASN A 365 -26.26 8.87 -4.04
CA ASN A 365 -25.98 7.44 -4.01
C ASN A 365 -24.69 7.15 -4.77
N TYR A 366 -23.81 6.36 -4.13
CA TYR A 366 -22.52 5.95 -4.63
C TYR A 366 -22.51 4.44 -4.81
N THR A 367 -22.19 3.98 -6.00
CA THR A 367 -22.04 2.54 -6.28
C THR A 367 -20.67 2.31 -6.88
N ALA A 368 -19.95 1.33 -6.35
CA ALA A 368 -18.71 0.85 -6.94
C ALA A 368 -18.79 -0.66 -7.13
N PHE A 369 -18.42 -1.13 -8.31
CA PHE A 369 -18.31 -2.55 -8.62
C PHE A 369 -16.93 -2.83 -9.22
N ALA A 370 -16.21 -3.78 -8.65
CA ALA A 370 -14.93 -4.25 -9.14
C ALA A 370 -14.98 -5.77 -9.32
N ILE A 371 -14.45 -6.25 -10.43
CA ILE A 371 -14.24 -7.68 -10.64
C ILE A 371 -12.86 -7.90 -11.24
N GLN A 372 -12.13 -8.87 -10.72
CA GLN A 372 -10.77 -9.16 -11.13
C GLN A 372 -10.62 -10.66 -11.42
N ARG A 373 -10.01 -10.97 -12.55
CA ARG A 373 -9.67 -12.34 -12.95
C ARG A 373 -8.16 -12.52 -12.99
N LYS A 374 -7.67 -13.49 -12.26
CA LYS A 374 -6.29 -13.95 -12.39
C LYS A 374 -6.10 -14.59 -13.76
N VAL A 375 -5.04 -14.19 -14.46
CA VAL A 375 -4.60 -14.73 -15.74
C VAL A 375 -3.11 -15.06 -15.63
N PHE A 376 -2.68 -16.09 -16.36
CA PHE A 376 -1.32 -16.61 -16.26
C PHE A 376 -0.93 -16.99 -14.81
N ALA A 377 0.36 -16.97 -14.50
CA ALA A 377 0.85 -17.35 -13.17
C ALA A 377 0.42 -16.36 -12.07
N ARG A 378 0.57 -15.04 -12.33
CA ARG A 378 0.42 -13.99 -11.30
C ARG A 378 -0.21 -12.69 -11.82
N SER A 379 -0.44 -12.57 -13.12
CA SER A 379 -1.11 -11.41 -13.73
C SER A 379 -2.62 -11.45 -13.50
N ASN A 380 -3.27 -10.31 -13.67
CA ASN A 380 -4.72 -10.24 -13.59
C ASN A 380 -5.30 -9.18 -14.54
N ILE A 381 -6.57 -9.34 -14.86
CA ILE A 381 -7.39 -8.37 -15.58
C ILE A 381 -8.50 -7.93 -14.62
N GLY A 382 -8.68 -6.62 -14.47
CA GLY A 382 -9.70 -6.00 -13.63
C GLY A 382 -10.66 -5.15 -14.45
N LEU A 383 -11.93 -5.16 -14.06
CA LEU A 383 -12.94 -4.20 -14.47
C LEU A 383 -13.41 -3.45 -13.25
N LEU A 384 -13.55 -2.14 -13.38
CA LEU A 384 -14.13 -1.26 -12.36
C LEU A 384 -15.26 -0.43 -12.97
N PHE A 385 -16.35 -0.35 -12.26
CA PHE A 385 -17.46 0.59 -12.51
C PHE A 385 -17.70 1.41 -11.25
N VAL A 386 -17.75 2.72 -11.38
CA VAL A 386 -18.04 3.66 -10.30
C VAL A 386 -19.17 4.57 -10.75
N ASN A 387 -20.18 4.74 -9.92
CA ASN A 387 -21.34 5.59 -10.18
C ASN A 387 -21.60 6.50 -8.98
N ARG A 388 -21.89 7.75 -9.25
CA ARG A 388 -22.49 8.70 -8.32
C ARG A 388 -23.74 9.28 -8.96
N ASP A 389 -24.90 9.06 -8.34
CA ASP A 389 -26.17 9.66 -8.74
C ASP A 389 -26.67 10.61 -7.64
N GLN A 390 -27.22 11.73 -8.05
CA GLN A 390 -28.01 12.60 -7.18
C GLN A 390 -29.47 12.14 -7.20
N LEU A 391 -30.00 11.82 -6.02
CA LEU A 391 -31.41 11.48 -5.85
C LEU A 391 -32.20 12.78 -5.61
N LEU A 392 -32.91 13.24 -6.62
CA LEU A 392 -33.71 14.45 -6.55
C LEU A 392 -35.05 14.15 -5.85
N GLY A 393 -35.42 14.93 -4.83
CA GLY A 393 -36.74 14.89 -4.24
C GLY A 393 -37.81 15.55 -5.17
N LYS A 394 -39.09 15.27 -4.95
CA LYS A 394 -40.19 15.79 -5.79
C LYS A 394 -40.25 17.33 -5.85
N ASP A 395 -39.68 18.02 -4.87
CA ASP A 395 -39.70 19.49 -4.77
C ASP A 395 -38.42 20.18 -5.25
N GLU A 396 -37.46 19.45 -5.80
CA GLU A 396 -36.15 19.97 -6.19
C GLU A 396 -36.15 20.49 -7.64
N LYS A 397 -36.97 21.49 -7.93
CA LYS A 397 -36.90 22.25 -9.18
C LYS A 397 -35.79 23.32 -9.17
N ASP A 398 -35.00 23.40 -8.08
CA ASP A 398 -33.91 24.37 -7.95
C ASP A 398 -32.77 24.02 -8.92
N PRO A 399 -32.43 24.90 -9.89
CA PRO A 399 -31.36 24.67 -10.86
C PRO A 399 -30.00 24.41 -10.20
N SER A 400 -29.77 24.83 -8.96
CA SER A 400 -28.52 24.61 -8.22
C SER A 400 -28.26 23.13 -7.92
N TYR A 401 -29.30 22.28 -7.90
CA TYR A 401 -29.16 20.83 -7.71
C TYR A 401 -28.85 20.04 -8.98
N SER A 402 -28.97 20.65 -10.15
CA SER A 402 -28.96 19.92 -11.43
C SER A 402 -27.67 20.01 -12.23
N ALA A 403 -26.61 20.68 -11.74
CA ALA A 403 -25.39 20.90 -12.51
C ALA A 403 -24.78 19.59 -13.03
N ASN A 404 -24.67 18.56 -12.18
CA ASN A 404 -24.19 17.21 -12.55
C ASN A 404 -25.00 16.14 -11.80
N PRO A 405 -26.14 15.69 -12.35
CA PRO A 405 -26.98 14.72 -11.65
C PRO A 405 -26.31 13.35 -11.52
N PHE A 406 -25.39 12.99 -12.38
CA PHE A 406 -24.65 11.74 -12.31
C PHE A 406 -23.23 11.89 -12.84
N ASN A 407 -22.35 11.06 -12.30
CA ASN A 407 -21.02 10.81 -12.88
C ASN A 407 -20.73 9.31 -12.82
N ARG A 408 -20.41 8.72 -13.96
CA ARG A 408 -20.10 7.29 -14.09
C ARG A 408 -18.72 7.12 -14.68
N ASN A 409 -17.97 6.19 -14.14
CA ASN A 409 -16.66 5.80 -14.65
C ASN A 409 -16.62 4.30 -14.87
N ILE A 410 -16.16 3.87 -16.03
CA ILE A 410 -15.90 2.48 -16.33
C ILE A 410 -14.45 2.32 -16.76
N GLY A 411 -13.80 1.27 -16.30
CA GLY A 411 -12.40 1.02 -16.62
C GLY A 411 -12.02 -0.44 -16.71
N LEU A 412 -11.04 -0.69 -17.56
CA LEU A 412 -10.34 -1.98 -17.65
C LEU A 412 -8.89 -1.76 -17.26
N GLU A 413 -8.35 -2.72 -16.52
CA GLU A 413 -6.96 -2.71 -16.05
C GLU A 413 -6.35 -4.10 -16.28
N TYR A 414 -5.11 -4.12 -16.77
CA TYR A 414 -4.26 -5.30 -16.82
C TYR A 414 -3.05 -5.10 -15.92
N ASN A 415 -2.86 -5.99 -14.96
CA ASN A 415 -1.71 -6.00 -14.07
C ASN A 415 -0.79 -7.16 -14.46
N LEU A 416 0.40 -6.82 -14.93
CA LEU A 416 1.45 -7.75 -15.31
C LEU A 416 2.32 -8.10 -14.11
N ALA A 417 2.47 -9.38 -13.82
CA ALA A 417 3.49 -9.90 -12.92
C ALA A 417 4.05 -11.21 -13.48
N SER A 418 5.32 -11.21 -13.88
CA SER A 418 5.99 -12.43 -14.32
C SER A 418 6.20 -13.41 -13.16
N SER A 419 6.32 -14.70 -13.48
CA SER A 419 6.51 -15.75 -12.46
C SER A 419 7.74 -15.54 -11.57
N ASN A 420 8.80 -14.95 -12.13
CA ASN A 420 10.05 -14.63 -11.42
C ASN A 420 10.11 -13.20 -10.87
N ASN A 421 9.02 -12.46 -10.94
CA ASN A 421 8.90 -11.05 -10.50
C ASN A 421 9.88 -10.06 -11.18
N LEU A 422 10.60 -10.47 -12.24
CA LEU A 422 11.52 -9.56 -12.93
C LEU A 422 10.77 -8.50 -13.73
N TRP A 423 9.61 -8.84 -14.30
CA TRP A 423 8.74 -7.96 -15.05
C TRP A 423 7.46 -7.71 -14.29
N THR A 424 7.18 -6.45 -14.03
CA THR A 424 5.91 -5.99 -13.48
C THR A 424 5.41 -4.82 -14.31
N GLY A 425 4.11 -4.59 -14.28
CA GLY A 425 3.53 -3.48 -15.02
C GLY A 425 2.03 -3.39 -14.84
N LYS A 426 1.49 -2.29 -15.32
CA LYS A 426 0.05 -2.03 -15.32
C LYS A 426 -0.32 -1.28 -16.60
N TYR A 427 -1.45 -1.61 -17.18
CA TYR A 427 -2.06 -0.80 -18.23
C TYR A 427 -3.55 -0.66 -17.95
N MET A 428 -4.07 0.55 -18.07
CA MET A 428 -5.48 0.82 -17.85
C MET A 428 -6.06 1.74 -18.91
N VAL A 429 -7.36 1.60 -19.13
CA VAL A 429 -8.19 2.52 -19.92
C VAL A 429 -9.45 2.81 -19.13
N LEU A 430 -9.82 4.09 -19.03
CA LEU A 430 -11.01 4.56 -18.34
C LEU A 430 -11.82 5.47 -19.25
N LYS A 431 -13.14 5.42 -19.09
CA LYS A 431 -14.08 6.37 -19.70
C LYS A 431 -15.02 6.94 -18.63
N SER A 432 -15.25 8.24 -18.71
CA SER A 432 -16.24 8.92 -17.86
C SER A 432 -17.49 9.30 -18.63
N PHE A 433 -18.62 9.33 -17.92
CA PHE A 433 -19.92 9.78 -18.43
C PHE A 433 -20.50 10.77 -17.43
N SER A 434 -20.88 11.96 -17.91
CA SER A 434 -21.54 13.00 -17.15
C SER A 434 -22.51 13.75 -18.04
N LYS A 435 -23.47 14.45 -17.45
CA LYS A 435 -24.37 15.30 -18.21
C LYS A 435 -23.58 16.38 -18.95
N ASN A 436 -23.88 16.62 -20.22
CA ASN A 436 -23.27 17.65 -21.08
C ASN A 436 -21.75 17.49 -21.35
N THR A 437 -21.18 16.31 -21.14
CA THR A 437 -19.80 16.03 -21.56
C THR A 437 -19.81 15.04 -22.73
N SER A 438 -19.19 15.43 -23.83
CA SER A 438 -18.99 14.56 -25.00
C SER A 438 -17.63 14.82 -25.61
N GLY A 439 -16.94 13.75 -25.98
CA GLY A 439 -15.61 13.79 -26.56
C GLY A 439 -14.49 14.07 -25.54
N ASP A 440 -13.32 13.49 -25.76
CA ASP A 440 -12.12 13.63 -24.91
C ASP A 440 -12.35 13.29 -23.41
N ASP A 441 -13.25 12.34 -23.17
CA ASP A 441 -13.68 11.84 -21.85
C ASP A 441 -12.99 10.51 -21.46
N PHE A 442 -11.91 10.19 -22.15
CA PHE A 442 -11.07 9.02 -21.93
C PHE A 442 -9.79 9.37 -21.19
N THR A 443 -9.29 8.40 -20.45
CA THR A 443 -7.92 8.39 -19.95
C THR A 443 -7.32 6.99 -20.10
N HIS A 444 -6.03 6.93 -20.36
CA HIS A 444 -5.27 5.69 -20.32
C HIS A 444 -3.91 5.93 -19.69
N ALA A 445 -3.41 4.94 -19.00
CA ALA A 445 -2.07 4.97 -18.44
C ALA A 445 -1.46 3.58 -18.44
N GLY A 446 -0.15 3.53 -18.53
CA GLY A 446 0.59 2.29 -18.49
C GLY A 446 1.99 2.47 -17.96
N ASN A 447 2.48 1.44 -17.27
CA ASN A 447 3.88 1.32 -16.91
C ASN A 447 4.35 -0.11 -17.12
N ILE A 448 5.64 -0.25 -17.37
CA ILE A 448 6.36 -1.52 -17.37
C ILE A 448 7.69 -1.32 -16.66
N GLN A 449 8.06 -2.26 -15.81
CA GLN A 449 9.30 -2.24 -15.07
C GLN A 449 10.01 -3.58 -15.16
N TYR A 450 11.30 -3.53 -15.45
CA TYR A 450 12.23 -4.64 -15.33
C TYR A 450 13.12 -4.46 -14.11
N SER A 451 13.13 -5.43 -13.20
CA SER A 451 13.85 -5.38 -11.92
C SER A 451 14.77 -6.57 -11.79
N SER A 452 16.07 -6.39 -12.07
CA SER A 452 17.11 -7.40 -11.83
C SER A 452 18.06 -6.97 -10.72
N LYS A 453 18.99 -7.84 -10.32
CA LYS A 453 20.03 -7.51 -9.32
C LYS A 453 20.84 -6.28 -9.68
N LYS A 454 21.08 -6.03 -10.97
CA LYS A 454 21.99 -4.97 -11.46
C LYS A 454 21.28 -3.83 -12.17
N TRP A 455 20.05 -4.03 -12.64
CA TRP A 455 19.32 -3.07 -13.44
C TRP A 455 17.89 -2.91 -12.95
N LEU A 456 17.44 -1.66 -12.86
CA LEU A 456 16.05 -1.29 -12.74
C LEU A 456 15.72 -0.38 -13.92
N ILE A 457 14.86 -0.85 -14.82
CA ILE A 457 14.46 -0.11 -16.02
C ILE A 457 12.96 0.03 -15.99
N GLY A 458 12.48 1.26 -16.09
CA GLY A 458 11.06 1.57 -16.04
C GLY A 458 10.65 2.50 -17.18
N TYR A 459 9.43 2.32 -17.64
CA TYR A 459 8.76 3.25 -18.54
C TYR A 459 7.33 3.44 -18.07
N GLN A 460 6.87 4.69 -18.03
CA GLN A 460 5.50 5.03 -17.70
C GLN A 460 4.96 6.04 -18.71
N GLN A 461 3.70 5.87 -19.07
CA GLN A 461 2.95 6.85 -19.85
C GLN A 461 1.58 7.11 -19.22
N GLU A 462 1.06 8.33 -19.38
CA GLU A 462 -0.27 8.72 -18.96
C GLU A 462 -0.89 9.64 -20.02
N SER A 463 -2.19 9.54 -20.21
CA SER A 463 -2.95 10.46 -21.05
C SER A 463 -4.31 10.68 -20.41
N VAL A 464 -4.60 11.92 -20.05
CA VAL A 464 -5.88 12.30 -19.45
C VAL A 464 -6.61 13.28 -20.36
N GLY A 465 -7.82 12.91 -20.75
CA GLY A 465 -8.69 13.74 -21.59
C GLY A 465 -9.14 15.01 -20.89
N LYS A 466 -9.43 16.05 -21.65
CA LYS A 466 -9.89 17.34 -21.13
C LYS A 466 -11.23 17.22 -20.39
N GLN A 467 -12.13 16.40 -20.93
CA GLN A 467 -13.48 16.19 -20.39
C GLN A 467 -13.58 15.01 -19.43
N TYR A 468 -12.48 14.25 -19.23
CA TYR A 468 -12.50 13.14 -18.28
C TYR A 468 -12.79 13.67 -16.87
N THR A 469 -13.76 13.06 -16.18
CA THR A 469 -14.19 13.48 -14.85
C THR A 469 -14.49 12.26 -13.97
N ALA A 470 -13.81 12.15 -12.84
CA ALA A 470 -14.05 11.15 -11.81
C ALA A 470 -14.41 11.87 -10.49
N GLU A 471 -15.71 12.13 -10.28
CA GLU A 471 -16.17 12.88 -9.10
C GLU A 471 -16.03 12.10 -7.80
N VAL A 472 -16.07 10.78 -7.89
CA VAL A 472 -15.73 9.87 -6.78
C VAL A 472 -14.26 9.46 -6.82
N GLY A 473 -13.46 10.11 -7.63
CA GLY A 473 -12.06 9.78 -7.86
C GLY A 473 -11.08 10.88 -7.45
N TYR A 474 -9.82 10.65 -7.79
CA TYR A 474 -8.73 11.62 -7.63
C TYR A 474 -7.97 11.73 -8.95
N VAL A 475 -8.15 12.85 -9.66
CA VAL A 475 -7.49 13.17 -10.94
C VAL A 475 -7.15 14.65 -10.95
N PRO A 476 -6.04 15.05 -10.31
CA PRO A 476 -5.71 16.46 -10.08
C PRO A 476 -5.32 17.22 -11.35
N ARG A 477 -4.86 16.54 -12.39
CA ARG A 477 -4.46 17.15 -13.66
C ARG A 477 -5.20 16.50 -14.84
N LYS A 478 -5.65 17.32 -15.79
CA LYS A 478 -6.34 16.91 -17.02
C LYS A 478 -5.68 17.55 -18.25
N ASP A 479 -6.08 17.12 -19.44
CA ASP A 479 -5.65 17.66 -20.74
C ASP A 479 -4.13 17.56 -20.94
N TYR A 480 -3.56 16.37 -20.67
CA TYR A 480 -2.13 16.15 -20.86
C TYR A 480 -1.82 14.75 -21.39
N PHE A 481 -0.61 14.64 -21.94
CA PHE A 481 0.09 13.38 -22.19
C PHE A 481 1.44 13.43 -21.48
N LYS A 482 1.81 12.35 -20.80
CA LYS A 482 3.05 12.23 -20.03
C LYS A 482 3.80 10.98 -20.44
N ILE A 483 5.14 11.10 -20.51
CA ILE A 483 6.06 9.97 -20.57
C ILE A 483 7.13 10.09 -19.48
N SER A 484 7.54 8.98 -18.93
CA SER A 484 8.54 8.95 -17.85
C SER A 484 9.42 7.70 -17.95
N PRO A 485 10.47 7.73 -18.77
CA PRO A 485 11.49 6.70 -18.78
C PRO A 485 12.41 6.82 -17.57
N SER A 486 12.85 5.69 -17.04
CA SER A 486 13.83 5.62 -15.96
C SER A 486 14.78 4.45 -16.13
N ILE A 487 16.05 4.65 -15.74
CA ILE A 487 17.05 3.59 -15.72
C ILE A 487 17.93 3.76 -14.50
N SER A 488 18.18 2.65 -13.80
CA SER A 488 19.12 2.61 -12.69
C SER A 488 20.09 1.44 -12.89
N ARG A 489 21.37 1.71 -12.67
CA ARG A 489 22.44 0.71 -12.65
C ARG A 489 22.99 0.57 -11.25
N ILE A 490 23.02 -0.65 -10.73
CA ILE A 490 23.54 -1.00 -9.41
C ILE A 490 24.88 -1.73 -9.57
N PHE A 491 25.91 -1.21 -8.93
CA PHE A 491 27.25 -1.80 -8.88
C PHE A 491 27.50 -2.27 -7.45
N PHE A 492 27.76 -3.55 -7.26
CA PHE A 492 28.12 -4.11 -5.95
C PHE A 492 29.60 -3.95 -5.70
N SER A 493 29.95 -3.43 -4.53
CA SER A 493 31.32 -3.16 -4.16
C SER A 493 32.00 -4.41 -3.58
N LYS A 494 33.31 -4.56 -3.87
CA LYS A 494 34.19 -5.51 -3.18
C LYS A 494 34.68 -4.97 -1.83
N ASN A 495 34.55 -3.67 -1.58
CA ASN A 495 34.94 -3.04 -0.33
C ASN A 495 34.03 -3.53 0.81
N PRO A 496 34.59 -4.01 1.94
CA PRO A 496 33.79 -4.54 3.06
C PRO A 496 32.92 -3.50 3.75
N LYS A 497 33.16 -2.20 3.55
CA LYS A 497 32.34 -1.11 4.13
C LYS A 497 31.19 -0.64 3.21
N ILE A 498 31.25 -0.97 1.92
CA ILE A 498 30.29 -0.49 0.91
C ILE A 498 29.46 -1.65 0.40
N THR A 499 28.16 -1.49 0.34
CA THR A 499 27.24 -2.45 -0.26
C THR A 499 27.10 -2.25 -1.76
N SER A 500 26.80 -1.03 -2.18
CA SER A 500 26.54 -0.73 -3.59
C SER A 500 26.69 0.75 -3.93
N HIS A 501 26.91 0.98 -5.21
CA HIS A 501 26.80 2.28 -5.88
C HIS A 501 25.63 2.20 -6.86
N THR A 502 24.74 3.17 -6.86
CA THR A 502 23.60 3.22 -7.78
C THR A 502 23.64 4.53 -8.56
N ILE A 503 23.60 4.42 -9.88
CA ILE A 503 23.41 5.57 -10.78
C ILE A 503 21.99 5.46 -11.32
N LYS A 504 21.22 6.53 -11.20
CA LYS A 504 19.81 6.60 -11.63
C LYS A 504 19.60 7.81 -12.51
N VAL A 505 18.96 7.59 -13.67
CA VAL A 505 18.48 8.64 -14.57
C VAL A 505 16.97 8.50 -14.69
N MET A 506 16.25 9.60 -14.56
CA MET A 506 14.81 9.67 -14.76
C MET A 506 14.47 10.91 -15.55
N ASN A 507 13.46 10.79 -16.39
CA ASN A 507 12.89 11.92 -17.10
C ASN A 507 11.37 11.94 -16.94
N PHE A 508 10.78 13.12 -16.85
CA PHE A 508 9.34 13.34 -16.75
C PHE A 508 8.96 14.41 -17.74
N ASP A 509 8.32 14.03 -18.84
CA ASP A 509 7.86 14.94 -19.88
C ASP A 509 6.35 15.00 -19.89
N TYR A 510 5.81 16.21 -19.74
CA TYR A 510 4.39 16.48 -19.92
C TYR A 510 4.18 17.29 -21.19
N PHE A 511 3.21 16.87 -21.95
CA PHE A 511 2.82 17.50 -23.20
C PHE A 511 1.34 17.86 -23.16
N THR A 512 0.95 18.86 -23.94
CA THR A 512 -0.45 19.03 -24.32
C THR A 512 -0.88 17.86 -25.21
N ARG A 513 -2.18 17.67 -25.42
CA ARG A 513 -2.72 16.68 -26.37
C ARG A 513 -2.22 16.88 -27.81
N LYS A 514 -1.74 18.07 -28.17
CA LYS A 514 -1.08 18.39 -29.45
C LYS A 514 0.44 18.18 -29.42
N LEU A 515 0.95 17.40 -28.46
CA LEU A 515 2.36 17.05 -28.25
C LEU A 515 3.30 18.27 -28.09
N LYS A 516 2.79 19.42 -27.60
CA LYS A 516 3.64 20.55 -27.20
C LYS A 516 4.08 20.37 -25.76
N LEU A 517 5.39 20.42 -25.52
CA LEU A 517 5.98 20.29 -24.19
C LEU A 517 5.48 21.37 -23.25
N THR A 518 5.02 21.00 -22.07
CA THR A 518 4.57 21.91 -21.00
C THR A 518 5.44 21.85 -19.77
N ASP A 519 5.89 20.67 -19.38
CA ASP A 519 6.77 20.49 -18.23
C ASP A 519 7.82 19.41 -18.61
N ASN A 520 9.05 19.60 -18.17
CA ASN A 520 10.11 18.60 -18.23
C ASN A 520 10.90 18.65 -16.94
N THR A 521 11.20 17.49 -16.39
CA THR A 521 12.20 17.34 -15.31
C THR A 521 13.13 16.19 -15.68
N THR A 522 14.40 16.48 -15.84
CA THR A 522 15.45 15.47 -16.00
C THR A 522 16.26 15.38 -14.72
N TYR A 523 16.43 14.19 -14.19
CA TYR A 523 17.04 13.93 -12.90
C TYR A 523 18.13 12.87 -13.02
N LEU A 524 19.32 13.20 -12.56
CA LEU A 524 20.45 12.27 -12.42
C LEU A 524 20.86 12.18 -10.96
N ALA A 525 20.90 10.98 -10.41
CA ALA A 525 21.31 10.72 -9.03
C ALA A 525 22.38 9.64 -8.94
N TYR A 526 23.28 9.84 -7.99
CA TYR A 526 24.23 8.83 -7.54
C TYR A 526 23.98 8.55 -6.06
N THR A 527 23.79 7.27 -5.70
CA THR A 527 23.59 6.83 -4.31
C THR A 527 24.67 5.83 -3.93
N LEU A 528 25.39 6.12 -2.84
CA LEU A 528 26.29 5.21 -2.15
C LEU A 528 25.57 4.59 -0.96
N THR A 529 25.48 3.25 -0.91
CA THR A 529 24.92 2.51 0.22
C THR A 529 26.03 1.79 0.96
N LEU A 530 26.15 2.08 2.26
CA LEU A 530 27.12 1.42 3.12
C LEU A 530 26.56 0.09 3.69
N ARG A 531 27.44 -0.78 4.21
CA ARG A 531 27.02 -2.05 4.82
C ARG A 531 26.20 -1.88 6.10
N ASN A 532 26.43 -0.78 6.83
CA ASN A 532 25.62 -0.41 7.98
C ASN A 532 24.27 0.27 7.61
N GLN A 533 23.90 0.22 6.32
CA GLN A 533 22.67 0.79 5.76
C GLN A 533 22.62 2.34 5.71
N ALA A 534 23.66 3.06 6.12
CA ALA A 534 23.74 4.49 5.85
C ALA A 534 23.79 4.75 4.33
N THR A 535 23.12 5.81 3.88
CA THR A 535 23.07 6.19 2.46
C THR A 535 23.51 7.64 2.26
N TYR A 536 24.23 7.86 1.16
CA TYR A 536 24.67 9.18 0.70
C TYR A 536 24.22 9.31 -0.74
N THR A 537 23.33 10.26 -1.00
CA THR A 537 22.83 10.55 -2.35
C THR A 537 23.23 11.95 -2.76
N ALA A 538 23.77 12.10 -3.96
CA ALA A 538 23.96 13.37 -4.64
C ALA A 538 23.18 13.36 -5.94
N TRP A 539 22.59 14.49 -6.30
CA TRP A 539 21.76 14.57 -7.49
C TRP A 539 21.81 15.94 -8.16
N VAL A 540 21.52 15.95 -9.46
CA VAL A 540 21.31 17.13 -10.26
C VAL A 540 19.97 17.01 -11.00
N ALA A 541 19.27 18.11 -11.16
CA ALA A 541 18.02 18.16 -11.90
C ALA A 541 17.98 19.39 -12.81
N HIS A 542 17.37 19.22 -13.99
CA HIS A 542 16.99 20.27 -14.91
C HIS A 542 15.47 20.31 -15.00
N ASP A 543 14.89 21.47 -14.76
CA ASP A 543 13.45 21.68 -14.79
C ASP A 543 13.07 22.71 -15.87
N TYR A 544 12.00 22.42 -16.58
CA TYR A 544 11.30 23.32 -17.49
C TYR A 544 9.82 23.30 -17.21
N ILE A 545 9.19 24.47 -17.09
CA ILE A 545 7.75 24.59 -16.93
C ILE A 545 7.22 25.72 -17.81
N LYS A 546 6.14 25.43 -18.55
CA LYS A 546 5.28 26.42 -19.20
C LYS A 546 3.95 26.49 -18.48
N LEU A 547 3.63 27.61 -17.88
CA LEU A 547 2.41 27.79 -17.12
C LEU A 547 1.18 27.80 -18.03
N LEU A 548 0.25 26.88 -17.80
CA LEU A 548 -1.02 26.80 -18.52
C LEU A 548 -2.11 27.68 -17.87
N GLN A 549 -1.90 28.07 -16.62
CA GLN A 549 -2.75 28.97 -15.83
C GLN A 549 -1.88 29.87 -14.97
N PRO A 550 -2.39 31.05 -14.52
CA PRO A 550 -1.66 31.87 -13.54
C PRO A 550 -1.35 31.05 -12.28
N PHE A 551 -0.17 31.24 -11.72
CA PHE A 551 0.30 30.50 -10.55
C PHE A 551 1.13 31.38 -9.61
N ASP A 552 0.82 31.36 -8.32
CA ASP A 552 1.65 31.93 -7.27
C ASP A 552 2.52 30.83 -6.63
N PRO A 553 3.83 30.76 -6.92
CA PRO A 553 4.73 29.75 -6.38
C PRO A 553 4.99 29.92 -4.88
N THR A 554 4.64 31.07 -4.30
CA THR A 554 4.79 31.33 -2.85
C THR A 554 3.55 30.92 -2.08
N ASN A 555 2.41 30.91 -2.73
CA ASN A 555 1.09 30.71 -2.15
C ASN A 555 0.77 31.69 -0.99
N TYR A 556 1.46 32.84 -0.95
CA TYR A 556 1.45 33.76 0.17
C TYR A 556 1.35 35.24 -0.24
N THR A 557 2.05 35.65 -1.32
CA THR A 557 2.20 37.06 -1.66
C THR A 557 1.17 37.59 -2.65
N LYS A 558 0.35 36.73 -3.24
CA LYS A 558 -0.55 37.02 -4.38
C LYS A 558 0.18 37.47 -5.66
N ASP A 559 1.50 37.40 -5.69
CA ASP A 559 2.29 37.67 -6.88
C ASP A 559 2.21 36.50 -7.85
N THR A 560 1.27 36.55 -8.76
CA THR A 560 1.02 35.47 -9.71
C THR A 560 1.87 35.57 -10.94
N LEU A 561 2.48 34.46 -11.33
CA LEU A 561 3.09 34.27 -12.63
C LEU A 561 2.02 34.16 -13.71
N ALA A 562 2.17 34.89 -14.79
CA ALA A 562 1.16 34.92 -15.84
C ALA A 562 1.09 33.60 -16.62
N ARG A 563 -0.11 33.29 -17.14
CA ARG A 563 -0.33 32.20 -18.08
C ARG A 563 0.57 32.33 -19.31
N GLY A 564 1.16 31.22 -19.75
CA GLY A 564 2.01 31.15 -20.96
C GLY A 564 3.47 31.42 -20.70
N THR A 565 3.85 31.96 -19.53
CA THR A 565 5.27 32.18 -19.18
C THR A 565 6.02 30.83 -19.08
N GLN A 566 7.30 30.87 -19.43
CA GLN A 566 8.19 29.72 -19.47
C GLN A 566 9.33 29.93 -18.48
N HIS A 567 9.60 28.92 -17.69
CA HIS A 567 10.62 28.97 -16.65
C HIS A 567 11.55 27.76 -16.80
N ARG A 568 12.86 27.99 -16.64
CA ARG A 568 13.89 26.96 -16.68
C ARG A 568 14.86 27.16 -15.52
N TRP A 569 15.24 26.11 -14.88
CA TRP A 569 16.26 26.16 -13.82
C TRP A 569 17.00 24.85 -13.67
N ASN A 570 18.19 24.95 -13.10
CA ASN A 570 18.96 23.80 -12.65
C ASN A 570 18.98 23.78 -11.13
N SER A 571 18.99 22.61 -10.56
CA SER A 571 19.18 22.41 -9.14
C SER A 571 20.11 21.23 -8.88
N VAL A 572 20.84 21.32 -7.77
CA VAL A 572 21.69 20.25 -7.26
C VAL A 572 21.32 20.00 -5.81
N GLY A 573 21.52 18.79 -5.35
CA GLY A 573 21.27 18.51 -3.95
C GLY A 573 21.93 17.25 -3.47
N PHE A 574 21.80 17.05 -2.16
CA PHE A 574 22.30 15.88 -1.49
C PHE A 574 21.33 15.41 -0.41
N GLU A 575 21.47 14.16 -0.04
CA GLU A 575 20.76 13.53 1.06
C GLU A 575 21.70 12.58 1.80
N LEU A 576 21.79 12.73 3.11
CA LEU A 576 22.62 11.92 4.00
C LEU A 576 21.71 11.27 5.03
N ALA A 577 21.48 9.97 4.92
CA ALA A 577 20.76 9.20 5.93
C ALA A 577 21.75 8.46 6.83
N SER A 578 21.59 8.63 8.13
CA SER A 578 22.42 7.93 9.12
C SER A 578 22.12 6.43 9.12
N LYS A 579 23.02 5.65 9.68
CA LYS A 579 22.77 4.23 9.92
C LYS A 579 21.61 4.06 10.92
N PRO A 580 20.69 3.09 10.71
CA PRO A 580 19.53 2.89 11.59
C PRO A 580 19.89 2.33 12.98
N GLN A 581 21.13 1.84 13.19
CA GLN A 581 21.59 1.28 14.46
C GLN A 581 22.00 2.33 15.51
N GLN A 582 21.79 3.62 15.26
CA GLN A 582 22.12 4.68 16.20
C GLN A 582 20.91 5.06 17.05
N LEU A 583 21.16 5.43 18.30
CA LEU A 583 20.12 6.01 19.18
C LEU A 583 19.51 7.28 18.58
N LEU A 584 20.34 8.10 17.92
CA LEU A 584 19.89 9.26 17.16
C LEU A 584 20.05 8.95 15.66
N THR A 585 18.94 8.75 14.98
CA THR A 585 18.89 8.66 13.52
C THR A 585 18.54 10.02 12.93
N TYR A 586 19.21 10.39 11.84
CA TYR A 586 19.01 11.66 11.17
C TYR A 586 19.02 11.52 9.65
N LEU A 587 18.28 12.39 9.01
CA LEU A 587 18.29 12.63 7.58
C LEU A 587 18.59 14.09 7.34
N ILE A 588 19.72 14.37 6.71
CA ILE A 588 20.12 15.73 6.33
C ILE A 588 20.02 15.84 4.83
N SER A 589 19.25 16.80 4.34
CA SER A 589 19.13 17.06 2.90
C SER A 589 19.32 18.54 2.61
N GLY A 590 19.92 18.82 1.46
CA GLY A 590 20.11 20.16 0.97
C GLY A 590 19.78 20.24 -0.51
N ARG A 591 19.13 21.33 -0.93
CA ARG A 591 18.87 21.66 -2.32
C ARG A 591 19.36 23.08 -2.59
N PHE A 592 20.09 23.26 -3.68
CA PHE A 592 20.62 24.52 -4.13
C PHE A 592 20.24 24.71 -5.60
N GLY A 593 19.92 25.94 -6.00
CA GLY A 593 19.59 26.29 -7.39
C GLY A 593 18.23 26.92 -7.54
N GLY A 594 17.82 27.09 -8.78
CA GLY A 594 16.67 27.89 -9.15
C GLY A 594 15.32 27.31 -8.72
N TYR A 595 14.33 28.22 -8.64
CA TYR A 595 12.92 27.91 -8.51
C TYR A 595 12.11 29.07 -9.09
N TYR A 596 11.54 28.88 -10.24
CA TYR A 596 10.79 29.85 -11.07
C TYR A 596 11.54 31.12 -11.45
N PHE A 597 12.04 31.95 -10.54
CA PHE A 597 12.60 33.25 -10.82
C PHE A 597 14.06 33.50 -10.47
N LYS A 598 14.54 32.91 -9.40
CA LYS A 598 15.90 33.15 -8.88
C LYS A 598 16.42 31.99 -8.07
N ASP A 599 17.75 31.95 -7.91
CA ASP A 599 18.42 31.02 -7.04
C ASP A 599 17.87 31.11 -5.61
N ARG A 600 17.29 30.02 -5.13
CA ARG A 600 16.90 29.88 -3.73
C ARG A 600 17.66 28.74 -3.08
N LYS A 601 18.21 29.02 -1.93
CA LYS A 601 18.84 28.03 -1.06
C LYS A 601 17.79 27.51 -0.09
N SER A 602 17.58 26.21 -0.02
CA SER A 602 16.80 25.59 1.03
C SER A 602 17.60 24.47 1.68
N THR A 603 17.79 24.57 2.98
CA THR A 603 18.39 23.51 3.80
C THR A 603 17.32 23.01 4.73
N ARG A 604 17.12 21.71 4.80
CA ARG A 604 16.22 21.07 5.74
C ARG A 604 16.96 20.06 6.57
N LEU A 605 16.77 20.18 7.88
CA LEU A 605 17.08 19.14 8.84
C LEU A 605 15.74 18.45 9.15
N ASN A 606 15.60 17.17 8.78
CA ASN A 606 14.41 16.38 9.13
C ASN A 606 14.85 15.18 9.93
N SER A 607 14.29 15.03 11.11
CA SER A 607 14.46 13.84 11.95
C SER A 607 13.52 12.71 11.59
N SER A 608 12.59 12.90 10.63
CA SER A 608 11.66 11.86 10.17
C SER A 608 10.97 12.17 8.83
N HIS A 609 11.06 11.25 7.89
CA HIS A 609 10.12 10.81 6.85
C HIS A 609 9.43 11.74 5.84
N GLU A 610 9.71 13.03 5.68
CA GLU A 610 8.86 13.89 4.83
C GLU A 610 9.36 14.18 3.40
N TRP A 611 10.36 13.47 2.90
CA TRP A 611 10.96 13.83 1.60
C TRP A 611 10.27 13.24 0.36
N ILE A 612 9.40 12.26 0.53
CA ILE A 612 8.70 11.58 -0.59
C ILE A 612 7.57 12.43 -1.19
N SER A 613 7.09 13.44 -0.49
CA SER A 613 5.95 14.26 -0.95
C SER A 613 6.30 15.43 -1.87
N ARG A 614 7.58 15.68 -2.18
CA ARG A 614 8.03 16.79 -3.02
C ARG A 614 8.61 16.43 -4.37
N MET A 615 8.83 15.18 -4.64
CA MET A 615 8.95 14.71 -6.00
C MET A 615 7.55 14.63 -6.60
N PRO A 616 7.35 14.94 -7.90
CA PRO A 616 6.10 14.58 -8.55
C PRO A 616 5.85 13.12 -8.21
N SER A 617 4.65 12.82 -7.73
CA SER A 617 4.20 11.53 -7.18
C SER A 617 4.31 10.40 -8.19
N SER A 618 5.50 9.97 -8.48
CA SER A 618 5.83 8.88 -9.39
C SER A 618 7.12 8.17 -8.94
N ALA A 619 7.20 7.85 -7.64
CA ALA A 619 8.11 6.83 -7.16
C ALA A 619 7.31 5.66 -6.59
#